data_abb446771246d69a4456381eb0b9c8dc
#
_entry.id   abb446771246d69a4456381eb0b9c8dc
#
_cell.length_a   1.000
_cell.length_b   1.000
_cell.length_c   1.000
_cell.angle_alpha   90.00
_cell.angle_beta   90.00
_cell.angle_gamma   90.00
#
_symmetry.space_group_name_H-M   'P 1'
#
loop_
_entity.id
_entity.type
_entity.pdbx_description
1 polymer ?
#
loop_
_entity_poly.entity_id
_entity_poly.type
_entity_poly.pdbx_seq_one_letter_code
_entity_poly.pdbx_strand_id
1 'polypeptide(L)'
;FPAFNSPDLKSQCFFENAGGSYASKQVIDKLMQFYTHHKVQPYSPFPAAEKAGIAMDKSLELISGMLNVASSTIHFGPSTSQNSYTLAQALRESNPSKRTIIVTNQDHEANTGVWRRLEKSGFVIREWRVNPETGALSTDDLNTLLDDTVNLVAFPHCSNIVAYENPVVEICR
;
A
#
# COMPACT_ATOMS: atom_id res chain seq x y z
N PHE A 1 21.31 -2.93 -8.65
CA PHE A 1 20.90 -1.51 -8.61
C PHE A 1 21.95 -0.69 -9.35
N PRO A 2 21.67 -0.18 -10.57
CA PRO A 2 22.64 0.57 -11.38
C PRO A 2 23.14 1.86 -10.72
N ALA A 3 22.34 2.48 -9.87
CA ALA A 3 22.71 3.70 -9.16
C ALA A 3 24.04 3.54 -8.39
N PHE A 4 24.30 2.38 -7.78
CA PHE A 4 25.54 2.13 -7.02
C PHE A 4 26.79 1.94 -7.88
N ASN A 5 26.65 1.94 -9.20
CA ASN A 5 27.79 2.01 -10.13
C ASN A 5 28.24 3.46 -10.37
N SER A 6 27.45 4.45 -9.96
CA SER A 6 27.83 5.86 -10.08
C SER A 6 29.02 6.18 -9.18
N PRO A 7 30.04 6.93 -9.68
CA PRO A 7 31.16 7.39 -8.86
C PRO A 7 30.72 8.15 -7.60
N ASP A 8 29.64 8.93 -7.70
CA ASP A 8 29.11 9.75 -6.60
C ASP A 8 28.57 8.91 -5.42
N LEU A 9 28.17 7.66 -5.68
CA LEU A 9 27.59 6.76 -4.68
C LEU A 9 28.58 5.71 -4.16
N LYS A 10 29.74 5.55 -4.80
CA LYS A 10 30.74 4.52 -4.42
C LYS A 10 31.28 4.68 -3.00
N SER A 11 31.30 5.91 -2.48
CA SER A 11 31.82 6.22 -1.13
C SER A 11 30.71 6.38 -0.10
N GLN A 12 29.44 6.14 -0.48
CA GLN A 12 28.27 6.32 0.39
C GLN A 12 27.67 4.98 0.79
N CYS A 13 27.22 4.89 2.05
CA CYS A 13 26.36 3.84 2.53
C CYS A 13 24.90 4.33 2.49
N PHE A 14 24.07 3.69 1.69
CA PHE A 14 22.67 4.08 1.53
C PHE A 14 21.77 3.27 2.48
N PHE A 15 21.19 3.95 3.47
CA PHE A 15 20.28 3.37 4.46
C PHE A 15 18.87 3.98 4.44
N GLU A 16 18.57 4.87 3.49
CA GLU A 16 17.30 5.62 3.40
C GLU A 16 16.24 4.88 2.59
N ASN A 17 16.17 3.55 2.70
CA ASN A 17 15.17 2.75 1.98
C ASN A 17 13.73 2.99 2.47
N ALA A 18 13.56 3.47 3.70
CA ALA A 18 12.25 3.82 4.27
C ALA A 18 11.59 4.99 3.54
N GLY A 19 12.37 5.96 3.08
CA GLY A 19 11.90 7.10 2.28
C GLY A 19 11.80 6.79 0.78
N GLY A 20 12.62 5.86 0.30
CA GLY A 20 12.60 5.42 -1.10
C GLY A 20 13.87 4.67 -1.50
N SER A 21 13.70 3.64 -2.29
CA SER A 21 14.81 2.80 -2.79
C SER A 21 15.14 3.12 -4.23
N TYR A 22 16.41 2.95 -4.60
CA TYR A 22 16.82 2.97 -6.00
C TYR A 22 16.15 1.84 -6.78
N ALA A 23 15.85 2.08 -8.06
CA ALA A 23 15.27 1.07 -8.93
C ALA A 23 16.27 -0.02 -9.31
N SER A 24 15.82 -1.26 -9.36
CA SER A 24 16.61 -2.36 -9.89
C SER A 24 16.76 -2.25 -11.41
N LYS A 25 17.83 -2.86 -11.96
CA LYS A 25 18.04 -2.89 -13.42
C LYS A 25 16.83 -3.50 -14.16
N GLN A 26 16.24 -4.52 -13.62
CA GLN A 26 15.08 -5.20 -14.23
C GLN A 26 13.87 -4.24 -14.37
N VAL A 27 13.61 -3.42 -13.36
CA VAL A 27 12.53 -2.42 -13.41
C VAL A 27 12.85 -1.34 -14.45
N ILE A 28 14.09 -0.83 -14.48
CA ILE A 28 14.53 0.19 -15.45
C ILE A 28 14.39 -0.34 -16.87
N ASP A 29 14.91 -1.53 -17.15
CA ASP A 29 14.85 -2.16 -18.47
C ASP A 29 13.39 -2.38 -18.91
N LYS A 30 12.51 -2.81 -17.99
CA LYS A 30 11.10 -3.04 -18.28
C LYS A 30 10.36 -1.74 -18.59
N LEU A 31 10.62 -0.67 -17.85
CA LEU A 31 10.07 0.65 -18.14
C LEU A 31 10.56 1.18 -19.49
N MET A 32 11.84 1.05 -19.80
CA MET A 32 12.39 1.44 -21.09
C MET A 32 11.72 0.69 -22.24
N GLN A 33 11.58 -0.65 -22.11
CA GLN A 33 10.89 -1.47 -23.09
C GLN A 33 9.42 -1.05 -23.27
N PHE A 34 8.72 -0.76 -22.17
CA PHE A 34 7.35 -0.29 -22.22
C PHE A 34 7.24 1.04 -23.00
N TYR A 35 8.04 2.05 -22.63
CA TYR A 35 7.97 3.35 -23.28
C TYR A 35 8.38 3.34 -24.76
N THR A 36 9.32 2.46 -25.13
CA THR A 36 9.83 2.40 -26.52
C THR A 36 8.96 1.53 -27.44
N HIS A 37 8.24 0.52 -26.91
CA HIS A 37 7.59 -0.47 -27.76
C HIS A 37 6.12 -0.74 -27.43
N HIS A 38 5.67 -0.45 -26.18
CA HIS A 38 4.36 -0.93 -25.73
C HIS A 38 3.46 0.17 -25.15
N LYS A 39 3.89 1.44 -25.20
CA LYS A 39 3.08 2.57 -24.71
C LYS A 39 1.98 2.92 -25.71
N VAL A 40 0.97 2.06 -25.78
CA VAL A 40 -0.24 2.21 -26.61
C VAL A 40 -1.46 1.88 -25.74
N GLN A 41 -2.66 2.19 -26.25
CA GLN A 41 -3.90 1.77 -25.58
C GLN A 41 -3.96 0.22 -25.57
N PRO A 42 -3.95 -0.44 -24.40
CA PRO A 42 -4.06 -1.88 -24.33
C PRO A 42 -5.44 -2.37 -24.80
N TYR A 43 -5.51 -3.64 -25.21
CA TYR A 43 -6.73 -4.34 -25.66
C TYR A 43 -7.37 -3.79 -26.96
N SER A 44 -6.73 -2.88 -27.67
CA SER A 44 -7.17 -2.48 -29.00
C SER A 44 -6.80 -3.55 -30.07
N PRO A 45 -7.51 -3.62 -31.22
CA PRO A 45 -7.38 -4.74 -32.18
C PRO A 45 -6.16 -4.55 -33.12
N PHE A 46 -4.97 -4.44 -32.54
CA PHE A 46 -3.69 -4.44 -33.27
C PHE A 46 -2.56 -5.02 -32.40
N PRO A 47 -1.48 -5.58 -33.00
CA PRO A 47 -0.52 -6.44 -32.31
C PRO A 47 0.20 -5.79 -31.11
N ALA A 48 0.51 -4.49 -31.15
CA ALA A 48 1.17 -3.81 -30.05
C ALA A 48 0.23 -3.65 -28.84
N ALA A 49 -1.05 -3.34 -29.09
CA ALA A 49 -2.07 -3.20 -28.06
C ALA A 49 -2.43 -4.53 -27.40
N GLU A 50 -2.51 -5.61 -28.18
CA GLU A 50 -2.69 -6.96 -27.67
C GLU A 50 -1.56 -7.37 -26.72
N LYS A 51 -0.29 -7.15 -27.13
CA LYS A 51 0.86 -7.40 -26.27
C LYS A 51 0.85 -6.58 -24.98
N ALA A 52 0.41 -5.32 -25.05
CA ALA A 52 0.27 -4.47 -23.88
C ALA A 52 -0.81 -5.00 -22.91
N GLY A 53 -1.97 -5.45 -23.43
CA GLY A 53 -3.04 -6.08 -22.66
C GLY A 53 -2.57 -7.35 -21.95
N ILE A 54 -1.96 -8.27 -22.70
CA ILE A 54 -1.38 -9.51 -22.14
C ILE A 54 -0.37 -9.21 -21.03
N ALA A 55 0.45 -8.19 -21.18
CA ALA A 55 1.42 -7.82 -20.14
C ALA A 55 0.77 -7.29 -18.87
N MET A 56 -0.36 -6.56 -18.99
CA MET A 56 -1.15 -6.11 -17.83
C MET A 56 -1.82 -7.29 -17.12
N ASP A 57 -2.47 -8.19 -17.85
CA ASP A 57 -3.13 -9.37 -17.30
C ASP A 57 -2.12 -10.25 -16.54
N LYS A 58 -0.97 -10.49 -17.14
CA LYS A 58 0.12 -11.26 -16.51
C LYS A 58 0.64 -10.59 -15.22
N SER A 59 0.64 -9.26 -15.15
CA SER A 59 1.04 -8.54 -13.93
C SER A 59 0.00 -8.74 -12.81
N LEU A 60 -1.29 -8.71 -13.15
CA LEU A 60 -2.37 -9.00 -12.20
C LEU A 60 -2.31 -10.44 -11.70
N GLU A 61 -2.13 -11.41 -12.62
CA GLU A 61 -2.00 -12.83 -12.29
C GLU A 61 -0.81 -13.09 -11.35
N LEU A 62 0.34 -12.47 -11.64
CA LEU A 62 1.54 -12.63 -10.83
C LEU A 62 1.31 -12.15 -9.38
N ILE A 63 0.80 -10.94 -9.21
CA ILE A 63 0.57 -10.37 -7.87
C ILE A 63 -0.54 -11.10 -7.13
N SER A 64 -1.64 -11.45 -7.81
CA SER A 64 -2.73 -12.22 -7.20
C SER A 64 -2.27 -13.60 -6.74
N GLY A 65 -1.42 -14.26 -7.53
CA GLY A 65 -0.81 -15.54 -7.14
C GLY A 65 0.10 -15.42 -5.91
N MET A 66 0.92 -14.35 -5.83
CA MET A 66 1.76 -14.08 -4.65
C MET A 66 0.95 -13.79 -3.39
N LEU A 67 -0.19 -13.12 -3.52
CA LEU A 67 -1.08 -12.76 -2.40
C LEU A 67 -2.14 -13.83 -2.10
N ASN A 68 -2.22 -14.87 -2.93
CA ASN A 68 -3.23 -15.92 -2.85
C ASN A 68 -4.68 -15.37 -2.86
N VAL A 69 -4.96 -14.46 -3.77
CA VAL A 69 -6.28 -13.83 -3.96
C VAL A 69 -6.70 -13.88 -5.43
N ALA A 70 -7.97 -13.62 -5.73
CA ALA A 70 -8.44 -13.53 -7.11
C ALA A 70 -7.85 -12.28 -7.80
N SER A 71 -7.46 -12.38 -9.07
CA SER A 71 -6.91 -11.25 -9.84
C SER A 71 -7.88 -10.07 -9.95
N SER A 72 -9.19 -10.34 -9.93
CA SER A 72 -10.24 -9.31 -9.91
C SER A 72 -10.25 -8.43 -8.66
N THR A 73 -9.56 -8.84 -7.59
CA THR A 73 -9.44 -8.04 -6.35
C THR A 73 -8.19 -7.17 -6.31
N ILE A 74 -7.34 -7.27 -7.33
CA ILE A 74 -6.11 -6.47 -7.43
C ILE A 74 -6.36 -5.22 -8.29
N HIS A 75 -5.96 -4.09 -7.75
CA HIS A 75 -5.97 -2.83 -8.47
C HIS A 75 -4.63 -2.11 -8.33
N PHE A 76 -4.04 -1.72 -9.47
CA PHE A 76 -2.82 -0.90 -9.50
C PHE A 76 -3.18 0.57 -9.57
N GLY A 77 -2.54 1.38 -8.77
CA GLY A 77 -2.67 2.82 -8.80
C GLY A 77 -1.30 3.51 -8.75
N PRO A 78 -1.27 4.84 -8.89
CA PRO A 78 -0.02 5.59 -9.03
C PRO A 78 0.79 5.68 -7.74
N SER A 79 0.17 5.54 -6.58
CA SER A 79 0.83 5.56 -5.26
C SER A 79 -0.08 5.03 -4.16
N THR A 80 0.51 4.67 -3.02
CA THR A 80 -0.23 4.31 -1.80
C THR A 80 -1.17 5.44 -1.37
N SER A 81 -0.71 6.69 -1.36
CA SER A 81 -1.54 7.85 -0.99
C SER A 81 -2.79 7.98 -1.86
N GLN A 82 -2.65 7.83 -3.18
CA GLN A 82 -3.79 7.90 -4.10
C GLN A 82 -4.73 6.71 -3.93
N ASN A 83 -4.20 5.52 -3.77
CA ASN A 83 -5.00 4.31 -3.59
C ASN A 83 -5.78 4.36 -2.27
N SER A 84 -5.13 4.73 -1.17
CA SER A 84 -5.78 4.89 0.14
C SER A 84 -6.84 6.00 0.11
N TYR A 85 -6.57 7.11 -0.59
CA TYR A 85 -7.57 8.17 -0.79
C TYR A 85 -8.79 7.66 -1.55
N THR A 86 -8.59 6.96 -2.66
CA THR A 86 -9.68 6.40 -3.46
C THR A 86 -10.53 5.43 -2.64
N LEU A 87 -9.89 4.55 -1.86
CA LEU A 87 -10.57 3.61 -0.99
C LEU A 87 -11.37 4.33 0.12
N ALA A 88 -10.79 5.37 0.72
CA ALA A 88 -11.47 6.18 1.74
C ALA A 88 -12.71 6.90 1.19
N GLN A 89 -12.62 7.42 -0.06
CA GLN A 89 -13.80 8.02 -0.71
C GLN A 89 -14.88 6.97 -1.00
N ALA A 90 -14.49 5.80 -1.51
CA ALA A 90 -15.43 4.70 -1.76
C ALA A 90 -16.13 4.26 -0.47
N LEU A 91 -15.40 4.13 0.65
CA LEU A 91 -15.98 3.83 1.96
C LEU A 91 -16.98 4.91 2.39
N ARG A 92 -16.61 6.18 2.26
CA ARG A 92 -17.52 7.30 2.60
C ARG A 92 -18.81 7.26 1.79
N GLU A 93 -18.70 7.03 0.48
CA GLU A 93 -19.85 7.03 -0.44
C GLU A 93 -20.73 5.79 -0.30
N SER A 94 -20.18 4.66 0.16
CA SER A 94 -20.97 3.48 0.48
C SER A 94 -21.92 3.69 1.66
N ASN A 95 -21.75 4.78 2.40
CA ASN A 95 -22.56 5.18 3.56
C ASN A 95 -22.82 4.03 4.55
N PRO A 96 -21.77 3.40 5.09
CA PRO A 96 -21.90 2.21 5.91
C PRO A 96 -22.62 2.53 7.23
N SER A 97 -23.31 1.54 7.78
CA SER A 97 -23.97 1.63 9.10
C SER A 97 -22.94 1.71 10.23
N LYS A 98 -21.82 1.00 10.08
CA LYS A 98 -20.67 1.08 11.01
C LYS A 98 -19.75 2.19 10.56
N ARG A 99 -19.41 3.13 11.45
CA ARG A 99 -18.66 4.33 11.11
C ARG A 99 -17.41 4.56 11.94
N THR A 100 -17.00 3.59 12.73
CA THR A 100 -15.73 3.69 13.48
C THR A 100 -14.60 3.12 12.67
N ILE A 101 -13.50 3.85 12.61
CA ILE A 101 -12.25 3.46 11.96
C ILE A 101 -11.15 3.51 13.02
N ILE A 102 -10.38 2.41 13.13
CA ILE A 102 -9.20 2.36 13.98
C ILE A 102 -7.98 2.61 13.09
N VAL A 103 -7.16 3.56 13.47
CA VAL A 103 -5.86 3.86 12.83
C VAL A 103 -4.75 3.78 13.87
N THR A 104 -3.51 3.64 13.43
CA THR A 104 -2.37 3.64 14.34
C THR A 104 -1.47 4.84 14.10
N ASN A 105 -0.70 5.25 15.12
CA ASN A 105 0.39 6.21 15.00
C ASN A 105 1.74 5.55 14.62
N GLN A 106 1.76 4.24 14.37
CA GLN A 106 2.93 3.50 13.88
C GLN A 106 3.12 3.63 12.36
N ASP A 107 2.06 4.01 11.64
CA ASP A 107 1.99 3.95 10.18
C ASP A 107 2.35 5.28 9.51
N HIS A 108 2.66 5.18 8.22
CA HIS A 108 2.89 6.34 7.36
C HIS A 108 1.60 7.14 7.13
N GLU A 109 1.74 8.47 7.00
CA GLU A 109 0.61 9.40 6.79
C GLU A 109 -0.24 9.02 5.55
N ALA A 110 0.34 8.39 4.54
CA ALA A 110 -0.38 7.89 3.36
C ALA A 110 -1.50 6.90 3.70
N ASN A 111 -1.36 6.16 4.81
CA ASN A 111 -2.34 5.18 5.26
C ASN A 111 -3.10 5.60 6.53
N THR A 112 -2.73 6.68 7.20
CA THR A 112 -3.46 7.18 8.38
C THR A 112 -4.25 8.44 8.10
N GLY A 113 -3.66 9.40 7.39
CA GLY A 113 -4.24 10.72 7.18
C GLY A 113 -5.54 10.71 6.40
N VAL A 114 -5.66 9.82 5.42
CA VAL A 114 -6.88 9.72 4.61
C VAL A 114 -8.08 9.27 5.42
N TRP A 115 -7.88 8.32 6.36
CA TRP A 115 -8.94 7.84 7.25
C TRP A 115 -9.31 8.87 8.30
N ARG A 116 -8.34 9.56 8.91
CA ARG A 116 -8.57 10.63 9.88
C ARG A 116 -9.43 11.75 9.30
N ARG A 117 -9.25 12.08 8.02
CA ARG A 117 -10.07 13.10 7.33
C ARG A 117 -11.55 12.76 7.25
N LEU A 118 -11.93 11.49 7.36
CA LEU A 118 -13.33 11.05 7.33
C LEU A 118 -14.12 11.48 8.58
N GLU A 119 -13.48 11.94 9.66
CA GLU A 119 -14.16 12.59 10.79
C GLU A 119 -15.08 13.72 10.33
N LYS A 120 -14.63 14.51 9.34
CA LYS A 120 -15.43 15.59 8.72
C LYS A 120 -16.69 15.09 8.01
N SER A 121 -16.76 13.80 7.75
CA SER A 121 -17.90 13.10 7.12
C SER A 121 -18.69 12.24 8.11
N GLY A 122 -18.48 12.43 9.43
CA GLY A 122 -19.22 11.76 10.48
C GLY A 122 -18.72 10.35 10.84
N PHE A 123 -17.46 10.03 10.50
CA PHE A 123 -16.81 8.85 11.02
C PHE A 123 -16.15 9.14 12.37
N VAL A 124 -16.07 8.13 13.22
CA VAL A 124 -15.36 8.16 14.50
C VAL A 124 -13.98 7.54 14.28
N ILE A 125 -12.92 8.25 14.66
CA ILE A 125 -11.55 7.75 14.55
C ILE A 125 -11.05 7.36 15.94
N ARG A 126 -10.61 6.10 16.08
CA ARG A 126 -9.93 5.61 17.28
C ARG A 126 -8.47 5.37 16.96
N GLU A 127 -7.57 5.72 17.88
CA GLU A 127 -6.13 5.56 17.69
C GLU A 127 -5.61 4.36 18.48
N TRP A 128 -5.09 3.38 17.77
CA TRP A 128 -4.33 2.27 18.29
C TRP A 128 -2.86 2.69 18.40
N ARG A 129 -2.40 2.93 19.63
CA ARG A 129 -1.12 3.55 19.89
C ARG A 129 0.00 2.56 19.98
N VAL A 130 1.14 2.92 19.40
CA VAL A 130 2.39 2.20 19.54
C VAL A 130 2.92 2.32 20.98
N ASN A 131 3.48 1.25 21.49
CA ASN A 131 4.27 1.30 22.70
C ASN A 131 5.57 2.08 22.43
N PRO A 132 5.84 3.20 23.12
CA PRO A 132 6.97 4.07 22.78
C PRO A 132 8.34 3.44 23.10
N GLU A 133 8.40 2.43 23.97
CA GLU A 133 9.65 1.76 24.34
C GLU A 133 10.01 0.65 23.37
N THR A 134 9.01 -0.06 22.81
CA THR A 134 9.24 -1.24 21.98
C THR A 134 8.94 -1.00 20.49
N GLY A 135 8.17 0.04 20.16
CA GLY A 135 7.67 0.27 18.80
C GLY A 135 6.51 -0.66 18.38
N ALA A 136 6.09 -1.58 19.26
CA ALA A 136 5.05 -2.57 19.00
C ALA A 136 3.63 -2.00 19.11
N LEU A 137 2.69 -2.60 18.39
CA LEU A 137 1.26 -2.47 18.61
C LEU A 137 0.78 -3.68 19.43
N SER A 138 0.07 -3.41 20.55
CA SER A 138 -0.48 -4.47 21.41
C SER A 138 -1.83 -4.96 20.88
N THR A 139 -1.99 -6.25 20.68
CA THR A 139 -3.28 -6.85 20.32
C THR A 139 -4.31 -6.71 21.45
N ASP A 140 -3.87 -6.70 22.71
CA ASP A 140 -4.77 -6.44 23.86
C ASP A 140 -5.34 -5.03 23.80
N ASP A 141 -4.52 -4.02 23.45
CA ASP A 141 -5.00 -2.66 23.25
C ASP A 141 -5.98 -2.57 22.07
N LEU A 142 -5.71 -3.28 20.98
CA LEU A 142 -6.66 -3.36 19.86
C LEU A 142 -8.01 -3.92 20.31
N ASN A 143 -8.01 -4.99 21.10
CA ASN A 143 -9.24 -5.61 21.61
C ASN A 143 -10.09 -4.62 22.43
N THR A 144 -9.48 -3.67 23.14
CA THR A 144 -10.21 -2.63 23.87
C THR A 144 -10.85 -1.57 22.95
N LEU A 145 -10.33 -1.44 21.72
CA LEU A 145 -10.82 -0.48 20.73
C LEU A 145 -11.88 -1.07 19.81
N LEU A 146 -11.99 -2.40 19.76
CA LEU A 146 -12.96 -3.11 18.92
C LEU A 146 -14.34 -3.16 19.56
N ASP A 147 -15.36 -2.84 18.78
CA ASP A 147 -16.79 -3.05 19.11
C ASP A 147 -17.61 -3.17 17.82
N ASP A 148 -18.92 -3.34 17.97
CA ASP A 148 -19.86 -3.51 16.84
C ASP A 148 -19.95 -2.28 15.91
N THR A 149 -19.41 -1.13 16.29
CA THR A 149 -19.41 0.07 15.47
C THR A 149 -18.21 0.14 14.52
N VAL A 150 -17.16 -0.69 14.75
CA VAL A 150 -15.94 -0.68 13.95
C VAL A 150 -16.21 -1.24 12.56
N ASN A 151 -15.84 -0.45 11.55
CA ASN A 151 -15.90 -0.81 10.14
C ASN A 151 -14.54 -1.23 9.57
N LEU A 152 -13.48 -0.55 10.01
CA LEU A 152 -12.14 -0.70 9.44
C LEU A 152 -11.08 -0.56 10.52
N VAL A 153 -10.04 -1.39 10.41
CA VAL A 153 -8.77 -1.24 11.13
C VAL A 153 -7.67 -1.06 10.09
N ALA A 154 -6.97 0.07 10.14
CA ALA A 154 -5.86 0.39 9.23
C ALA A 154 -4.54 0.38 10.00
N PHE A 155 -3.63 -0.50 9.62
CA PHE A 155 -2.31 -0.66 10.23
C PHE A 155 -1.29 -1.15 9.21
N PRO A 156 0.03 -0.95 9.42
CA PRO A 156 1.07 -1.47 8.55
C PRO A 156 1.39 -2.93 8.89
N HIS A 157 1.71 -3.76 7.90
CA HIS A 157 2.33 -5.06 8.17
C HIS A 157 3.73 -4.85 8.77
N CYS A 158 4.56 -4.04 8.10
CA CYS A 158 5.86 -3.62 8.59
C CYS A 158 5.93 -2.09 8.54
N SER A 159 6.17 -1.46 9.69
CA SER A 159 6.27 -0.01 9.78
C SER A 159 7.59 0.49 9.18
N ASN A 160 7.52 1.40 8.22
CA ASN A 160 8.68 2.11 7.72
C ASN A 160 9.19 3.21 8.67
N ILE A 161 8.42 3.53 9.72
CA ILE A 161 8.76 4.55 10.72
C ILE A 161 9.60 3.95 11.84
N VAL A 162 9.15 2.83 12.42
CA VAL A 162 9.80 2.19 13.56
C VAL A 162 10.42 0.82 13.24
N ALA A 163 10.35 0.37 11.98
CA ALA A 163 10.88 -0.90 11.49
C ALA A 163 10.36 -2.13 12.27
N TYR A 164 9.12 -2.05 12.77
CA TYR A 164 8.46 -3.14 13.49
C TYR A 164 7.54 -3.93 12.56
N GLU A 165 7.65 -5.25 12.60
CA GLU A 165 6.77 -6.18 11.87
C GLU A 165 5.63 -6.61 12.79
N ASN A 166 4.40 -6.27 12.41
CA ASN A 166 3.21 -6.59 13.19
C ASN A 166 2.75 -8.04 12.94
N PRO A 167 2.18 -8.73 13.95
CA PRO A 167 1.71 -10.11 13.85
C PRO A 167 0.35 -10.17 13.11
N VAL A 168 0.37 -9.92 11.80
CA VAL A 168 -0.84 -9.78 10.94
C VAL A 168 -1.77 -10.97 11.07
N VAL A 169 -1.23 -12.20 11.16
CA VAL A 169 -2.03 -13.43 11.31
C VAL A 169 -2.85 -13.43 12.60
N GLU A 170 -2.29 -12.90 13.69
CA GLU A 170 -2.97 -12.78 14.98
C GLU A 170 -4.03 -11.66 14.94
N ILE A 171 -3.66 -10.51 14.37
CA ILE A 171 -4.52 -9.33 14.27
C ILE A 171 -5.77 -9.60 13.39
N CYS A 172 -5.65 -10.44 12.36
CA CYS A 172 -6.73 -10.72 11.42
C CYS A 172 -7.59 -11.94 11.80
N ARG A 173 -7.38 -12.55 12.95
CA ARG A 173 -8.21 -13.67 13.49
C ARG A 173 -9.30 -13.16 14.42
#